data_98d4e68423dc1b052b7f3880da873b90
#
_entry.id   98d4e68423dc1b052b7f3880da873b90
#
_cell.length_a   1.000
_cell.length_b   1.000
_cell.length_c   1.000
_cell.angle_alpha   90.00
_cell.angle_beta   90.00
_cell.angle_gamma   90.00
#
_symmetry.space_group_name_H-M   'P 1'
#
loop_
_entity.id
_entity.type
_entity.pdbx_description
1 polymer ?
#
loop_
_entity_poly.entity_id
_entity_poly.type
_entity_poly.pdbx_seq_one_letter_code
_entity_poly.pdbx_strand_id
1 'polypeptide(L)'
;LRPVLQPRERKLRVGLLLDGMTVSSWQWKMLEKIRFGDFAEICALIVSSGEERSVRTGRNSFSDFVSERNHLVDSGVRKILTTIYSGFLQRKPKVPSPEERRPVAELLSDVPVLHVRPIRSKRSDRFTADDLQRMRAFEPDVLVRLGARILRGDVLDLAKYGVWSYHHGDNRINRGGPPGFWEAMQGWPEIGSVLQILGDDLDNGTVLCRSYSCMGPYATQDNWRRHVWKSASFLPRKLSELHESGSQEFFLRVDAQNAHPHMYSRRLYRRPGNAELAGLVGRKLIEKTRDRLRAWRYMEQWILLYDLRPELSTSLWRYRRIIPPKDRYWADPHVVARDGRYYIFIEEHILGKKAHIAVIEMDDRGNHGEPTVVLKRPYHLSYPFVFEHEGRFYMIPETAENSAIELYRCVEFPHVWEFQETLIDNISARDSTLVRYNGKYWLFAAVAENPGGSTHDELFVYHSDQPFGAKWIPHPMNPVLSDCKSARPGGALFIIGDRLYRPSQNCSRYYGFGFNLAHVETLNEREYRETIVSRVEPDWADDLLGTHTFNRAGALNVADAFIRRRR
;
A
#
# COMPACT_ATOMS: atom_id res chain seq x y z
N LEU A 1 9.98 22.61 25.02
CA LEU A 1 11.25 22.02 24.55
C LEU A 1 11.19 20.52 24.78
N ARG A 2 11.15 19.71 23.73
CA ARG A 2 11.18 18.23 23.85
C ARG A 2 12.62 17.83 24.23
N PRO A 3 12.79 16.91 25.22
CA PRO A 3 14.14 16.50 25.63
C PRO A 3 14.84 15.76 24.48
N VAL A 4 16.10 16.07 24.27
CA VAL A 4 16.93 15.48 23.22
C VAL A 4 17.41 14.09 23.67
N LEU A 5 17.09 13.04 22.90
CA LEU A 5 17.76 11.74 22.95
C LEU A 5 18.96 11.80 22.01
N GLN A 6 20.13 11.40 22.50
CA GLN A 6 21.24 11.13 21.60
C GLN A 6 21.01 9.80 20.86
N PRO A 7 21.41 9.67 19.60
CA PRO A 7 21.20 8.44 18.84
C PRO A 7 21.87 7.25 19.53
N ARG A 8 21.12 6.12 19.66
CA ARG A 8 21.60 4.79 20.05
C ARG A 8 22.02 4.54 21.50
N GLU A 9 21.78 5.43 22.46
CA GLU A 9 22.23 5.17 23.84
C GLU A 9 21.37 4.15 24.60
N ARG A 10 20.08 4.05 24.35
CA ARG A 10 19.17 3.04 24.94
C ARG A 10 17.96 2.76 24.08
N LYS A 11 17.37 1.58 24.22
CA LYS A 11 16.08 1.28 23.60
C LYS A 11 14.99 2.22 24.12
N LEU A 12 14.04 2.60 23.23
CA LEU A 12 12.87 3.37 23.61
C LEU A 12 11.96 2.53 24.50
N ARG A 13 11.48 3.09 25.59
CA ARG A 13 10.55 2.46 26.51
C ARG A 13 9.10 2.70 26.07
N VAL A 14 8.40 1.63 25.72
CA VAL A 14 7.03 1.70 25.16
C VAL A 14 6.04 1.10 26.14
N GLY A 15 5.12 1.92 26.67
CA GLY A 15 3.97 1.47 27.40
C GLY A 15 2.79 1.15 26.47
N LEU A 16 2.08 0.05 26.70
CA LEU A 16 0.90 -0.34 25.92
C LEU A 16 -0.38 -0.13 26.70
N LEU A 17 -1.29 0.72 26.23
CA LEU A 17 -2.63 0.90 26.80
C LEU A 17 -3.64 0.01 26.07
N LEU A 18 -4.17 -1.00 26.78
CA LEU A 18 -4.99 -2.08 26.26
C LEU A 18 -6.39 -2.10 26.91
N ASP A 19 -7.41 -2.52 26.15
CA ASP A 19 -8.77 -2.78 26.66
C ASP A 19 -8.90 -4.20 27.29
N GLY A 20 -7.86 -5.04 27.24
CA GLY A 20 -7.82 -6.40 27.77
C GLY A 20 -6.56 -7.15 27.35
N MET A 21 -6.41 -8.40 27.77
CA MET A 21 -5.21 -9.22 27.54
C MET A 21 -5.17 -9.92 26.18
N THR A 22 -5.97 -9.46 25.21
CA THR A 22 -5.93 -9.93 23.82
C THR A 22 -5.82 -8.76 22.86
N VAL A 23 -5.06 -8.95 21.77
CA VAL A 23 -4.90 -8.00 20.67
C VAL A 23 -5.31 -8.65 19.35
N SER A 24 -5.51 -7.84 18.30
CA SER A 24 -5.75 -8.35 16.96
C SER A 24 -4.46 -8.88 16.33
N SER A 25 -4.56 -9.79 15.34
CA SER A 25 -3.40 -10.39 14.67
C SER A 25 -2.46 -9.36 14.04
N TRP A 26 -2.98 -8.26 13.48
CA TRP A 26 -2.13 -7.19 12.95
C TRP A 26 -1.38 -6.43 14.07
N GLN A 27 -2.05 -6.19 15.23
CA GLN A 27 -1.41 -5.59 16.40
C GLN A 27 -0.37 -6.55 16.97
N TRP A 28 -0.69 -7.84 17.02
CA TRP A 28 0.25 -8.86 17.47
C TRP A 28 1.51 -8.88 16.60
N LYS A 29 1.36 -8.83 15.26
CA LYS A 29 2.49 -8.75 14.31
C LYS A 29 3.31 -7.46 14.49
N MET A 30 2.66 -6.35 14.77
CA MET A 30 3.30 -5.08 15.12
C MET A 30 4.13 -5.20 16.41
N LEU A 31 3.55 -5.80 17.47
CA LEU A 31 4.22 -6.01 18.75
C LEU A 31 5.40 -7.00 18.63
N GLU A 32 5.26 -8.03 17.79
CA GLU A 32 6.34 -8.96 17.47
C GLU A 32 7.57 -8.24 16.90
N LYS A 33 7.37 -7.32 15.95
CA LYS A 33 8.45 -6.50 15.37
C LYS A 33 9.13 -5.60 16.41
N ILE A 34 8.37 -5.06 17.38
CA ILE A 34 8.93 -4.25 18.47
C ILE A 34 9.70 -5.14 19.45
N ARG A 35 9.14 -6.29 19.82
CA ARG A 35 9.73 -7.23 20.80
C ARG A 35 11.10 -7.75 20.37
N PHE A 36 11.23 -8.09 19.08
CA PHE A 36 12.46 -8.66 18.52
C PHE A 36 13.37 -7.62 17.86
N GLY A 37 12.97 -6.35 17.85
CA GLY A 37 13.80 -5.25 17.38
C GLY A 37 14.83 -4.78 18.41
N ASP A 38 15.79 -4.02 17.96
CA ASP A 38 16.86 -3.44 18.78
C ASP A 38 16.61 -1.98 19.18
N PHE A 39 15.54 -1.37 18.69
CA PHE A 39 15.19 0.06 18.81
C PHE A 39 14.26 0.37 19.99
N ALA A 40 13.46 -0.59 20.48
CA ALA A 40 12.49 -0.36 21.55
C ALA A 40 12.28 -1.60 22.42
N GLU A 41 11.82 -1.39 23.65
CA GLU A 41 11.36 -2.41 24.57
C GLU A 41 9.95 -2.08 25.09
N ILE A 42 9.13 -3.10 25.31
CA ILE A 42 7.81 -2.92 25.91
C ILE A 42 7.97 -2.95 27.44
N CYS A 43 7.83 -1.80 28.09
CA CYS A 43 8.10 -1.64 29.52
C CYS A 43 6.90 -1.93 30.42
N ALA A 44 5.66 -1.82 29.93
CA ALA A 44 4.45 -2.09 30.69
C ALA A 44 3.24 -2.41 29.82
N LEU A 45 2.38 -3.32 30.29
CA LEU A 45 1.02 -3.54 29.79
C LEU A 45 0.05 -2.84 30.74
N ILE A 46 -0.54 -1.73 30.31
CA ILE A 46 -1.52 -0.96 31.08
C ILE A 46 -2.90 -1.41 30.63
N VAL A 47 -3.57 -2.22 31.45
CA VAL A 47 -4.84 -2.86 31.12
C VAL A 47 -5.99 -2.13 31.78
N SER A 48 -6.89 -1.60 30.98
CA SER A 48 -8.11 -0.95 31.45
C SER A 48 -9.11 -1.99 31.97
N SER A 49 -9.18 -2.16 33.28
CA SER A 49 -10.17 -3.03 33.92
C SER A 49 -11.54 -2.34 33.91
N GLY A 50 -12.41 -2.78 33.06
CA GLY A 50 -13.83 -2.47 33.07
C GLY A 50 -14.54 -3.73 32.59
N GLU A 51 -15.83 -3.91 32.99
CA GLU A 51 -16.61 -5.12 32.70
C GLU A 51 -16.19 -5.74 31.36
N GLU A 52 -15.69 -6.97 31.43
CA GLU A 52 -15.43 -7.77 30.24
C GLU A 52 -16.72 -7.79 29.40
N ARG A 53 -16.80 -6.92 28.42
CA ARG A 53 -17.75 -7.17 27.33
C ARG A 53 -17.33 -8.52 26.79
N SER A 54 -18.16 -9.54 27.04
CA SER A 54 -17.99 -10.86 26.45
C SER A 54 -17.77 -10.66 24.94
N VAL A 55 -16.51 -10.64 24.53
CA VAL A 55 -16.10 -10.55 23.14
C VAL A 55 -16.51 -11.87 22.52
N ARG A 56 -17.66 -11.90 21.88
CA ARG A 56 -18.08 -13.04 21.08
C ARG A 56 -16.99 -13.32 20.06
N THR A 57 -16.28 -14.42 20.33
CA THR A 57 -15.27 -14.98 19.45
C THR A 57 -15.84 -15.21 18.06
N GLY A 58 -15.17 -14.73 17.04
CA GLY A 58 -15.23 -15.30 15.69
C GLY A 58 -16.21 -14.68 14.70
N ARG A 59 -16.51 -13.36 14.74
CA ARG A 59 -17.26 -12.71 13.68
C ARG A 59 -16.54 -11.49 13.11
N ASN A 60 -16.55 -11.39 11.78
CA ASN A 60 -15.84 -10.40 10.98
C ASN A 60 -16.18 -8.95 11.37
N SER A 61 -15.20 -8.14 11.73
CA SER A 61 -15.29 -6.77 12.23
C SER A 61 -16.20 -5.85 11.38
N PHE A 62 -16.19 -5.99 10.07
CA PHE A 62 -17.07 -5.19 9.20
C PHE A 62 -18.54 -5.61 9.30
N SER A 63 -18.87 -6.91 9.45
CA SER A 63 -20.25 -7.40 9.66
C SER A 63 -20.72 -7.16 11.10
N ASP A 64 -19.85 -7.31 12.09
CA ASP A 64 -20.15 -7.07 13.51
C ASP A 64 -20.35 -5.59 13.76
N PHE A 65 -19.59 -4.74 13.07
CA PHE A 65 -19.74 -3.31 13.12
C PHE A 65 -21.13 -2.84 12.67
N VAL A 66 -21.72 -3.48 11.67
CA VAL A 66 -23.08 -3.18 11.21
C VAL A 66 -24.15 -3.84 12.10
N SER A 67 -23.82 -4.92 12.85
CA SER A 67 -24.76 -5.73 13.64
C SER A 67 -24.88 -5.40 15.12
N GLU A 68 -23.96 -4.61 15.74
CA GLU A 68 -24.01 -4.33 17.20
C GLU A 68 -25.09 -3.34 17.61
N ARG A 69 -25.90 -3.84 18.48
CA ARG A 69 -27.06 -3.42 19.28
C ARG A 69 -27.32 -1.92 19.47
N ASN A 70 -28.57 -1.52 19.18
CA ASN A 70 -29.53 -0.96 20.16
C ASN A 70 -30.95 -0.99 19.57
N HIS A 71 -31.91 -1.50 20.37
CA HIS A 71 -33.35 -1.61 20.16
C HIS A 71 -33.87 -2.74 19.23
N LEU A 72 -34.79 -3.57 19.77
CA LEU A 72 -35.27 -4.83 19.21
C LEU A 72 -35.91 -4.77 17.81
N VAL A 73 -36.46 -3.63 17.42
CA VAL A 73 -37.08 -3.45 16.08
C VAL A 73 -36.05 -3.01 15.04
N ASP A 74 -35.04 -2.25 15.46
CA ASP A 74 -33.99 -1.72 14.58
C ASP A 74 -32.98 -2.81 14.16
N SER A 75 -32.85 -3.88 14.96
CA SER A 75 -31.90 -4.99 14.72
C SER A 75 -32.29 -5.89 13.55
N GLY A 76 -33.58 -6.07 13.25
CA GLY A 76 -34.06 -6.94 12.18
C GLY A 76 -33.78 -6.40 10.78
N VAL A 77 -34.20 -5.17 10.49
CA VAL A 77 -33.97 -4.50 9.21
C VAL A 77 -32.47 -4.34 8.95
N ARG A 78 -31.73 -3.90 9.97
CA ARG A 78 -30.28 -3.75 9.88
C ARG A 78 -29.57 -5.06 9.60
N LYS A 79 -29.98 -6.16 10.27
CA LYS A 79 -29.44 -7.50 10.04
C LYS A 79 -29.70 -7.98 8.59
N ILE A 80 -30.90 -7.74 8.05
CA ILE A 80 -31.24 -8.07 6.68
C ILE A 80 -30.37 -7.27 5.70
N LEU A 81 -30.28 -5.95 5.84
CA LEU A 81 -29.46 -5.10 4.98
C LEU A 81 -27.96 -5.50 5.03
N THR A 82 -27.46 -5.86 6.20
CA THR A 82 -26.08 -6.34 6.36
C THR A 82 -25.86 -7.69 5.70
N THR A 83 -26.83 -8.61 5.82
CA THR A 83 -26.79 -9.92 5.18
C THR A 83 -26.82 -9.77 3.65
N ILE A 84 -27.66 -8.88 3.12
CA ILE A 84 -27.68 -8.56 1.68
C ILE A 84 -26.33 -7.97 1.26
N TYR A 85 -25.78 -7.03 2.01
CA TYR A 85 -24.48 -6.44 1.71
C TYR A 85 -23.37 -7.50 1.73
N SER A 86 -23.25 -8.28 2.81
CA SER A 86 -22.18 -9.27 2.94
C SER A 86 -22.34 -10.46 1.99
N GLY A 87 -23.55 -10.96 1.78
CA GLY A 87 -23.82 -12.12 0.92
C GLY A 87 -23.79 -11.79 -0.58
N PHE A 88 -24.37 -10.63 -0.96
CA PHE A 88 -24.49 -10.26 -2.37
C PHE A 88 -23.35 -9.40 -2.91
N LEU A 89 -22.82 -8.50 -2.09
CA LEU A 89 -21.84 -7.51 -2.54
C LEU A 89 -20.40 -7.92 -2.25
N GLN A 90 -20.16 -8.83 -1.31
CA GLN A 90 -18.81 -9.26 -0.96
C GLN A 90 -18.49 -10.65 -1.51
N ARG A 91 -17.25 -10.85 -1.94
CA ARG A 91 -16.69 -12.17 -2.23
C ARG A 91 -16.10 -12.74 -0.93
N LYS A 92 -16.05 -14.07 -0.82
CA LYS A 92 -15.33 -14.72 0.29
C LYS A 92 -13.87 -14.23 0.29
N PRO A 93 -13.39 -13.65 1.41
CA PRO A 93 -12.06 -13.08 1.45
C PRO A 93 -10.98 -14.15 1.34
N LYS A 94 -9.92 -13.82 0.61
CA LYS A 94 -8.72 -14.66 0.43
C LYS A 94 -7.61 -14.27 1.41
N VAL A 95 -7.59 -12.99 1.84
CA VAL A 95 -6.60 -12.46 2.78
C VAL A 95 -6.98 -12.86 4.20
N PRO A 96 -6.02 -13.34 5.03
CA PRO A 96 -6.28 -13.65 6.44
C PRO A 96 -6.90 -12.47 7.19
N SER A 97 -7.74 -12.75 8.19
CA SER A 97 -8.34 -11.69 9.00
C SER A 97 -7.28 -11.00 9.86
N PRO A 98 -7.08 -9.69 9.73
CA PRO A 98 -6.16 -8.97 10.61
C PRO A 98 -6.72 -8.81 12.04
N GLU A 99 -7.99 -9.08 12.25
CA GLU A 99 -8.74 -8.80 13.49
C GLU A 99 -8.95 -10.04 14.35
N GLU A 100 -8.44 -11.19 13.91
CA GLU A 100 -8.39 -12.40 14.73
C GLU A 100 -7.68 -12.10 16.05
N ARG A 101 -8.27 -12.52 17.18
CA ARG A 101 -7.75 -12.18 18.51
C ARG A 101 -6.68 -13.17 18.94
N ARG A 102 -5.58 -12.64 19.47
CA ARG A 102 -4.46 -13.41 20.02
C ARG A 102 -4.13 -12.95 21.45
N PRO A 103 -3.83 -13.88 22.37
CA PRO A 103 -3.43 -13.55 23.72
C PRO A 103 -2.09 -12.78 23.73
N VAL A 104 -2.04 -11.65 24.43
CA VAL A 104 -0.79 -10.87 24.58
C VAL A 104 0.28 -11.67 25.31
N ALA A 105 -0.11 -12.53 26.24
CA ALA A 105 0.79 -13.36 27.03
C ALA A 105 1.65 -14.33 26.21
N GLU A 106 1.23 -14.71 24.99
CA GLU A 106 2.05 -15.54 24.09
C GLU A 106 3.36 -14.83 23.66
N LEU A 107 3.37 -13.50 23.68
CA LEU A 107 4.50 -12.69 23.22
C LEU A 107 5.18 -11.88 24.34
N LEU A 108 4.42 -11.47 25.35
CA LEU A 108 4.82 -10.49 26.37
C LEU A 108 4.52 -10.98 27.80
N SER A 109 4.73 -12.27 28.09
CA SER A 109 4.49 -12.87 29.41
C SER A 109 5.41 -12.35 30.51
N ASP A 110 6.58 -11.83 30.14
CA ASP A 110 7.60 -11.27 31.04
C ASP A 110 7.42 -9.75 31.28
N VAL A 111 6.47 -9.10 30.60
CA VAL A 111 6.23 -7.66 30.74
C VAL A 111 5.28 -7.38 31.91
N PRO A 112 5.62 -6.43 32.80
CA PRO A 112 4.76 -6.05 33.92
C PRO A 112 3.37 -5.62 33.49
N VAL A 113 2.33 -6.09 34.22
CA VAL A 113 0.93 -5.73 33.95
C VAL A 113 0.43 -4.77 35.03
N LEU A 114 -0.06 -3.60 34.63
CA LEU A 114 -0.72 -2.63 35.50
C LEU A 114 -2.21 -2.56 35.16
N HIS A 115 -3.04 -2.95 36.12
CA HIS A 115 -4.48 -2.77 36.02
C HIS A 115 -4.90 -1.37 36.49
N VAL A 116 -5.67 -0.66 35.66
CA VAL A 116 -6.18 0.69 35.90
C VAL A 116 -7.69 0.74 35.72
N ARG A 117 -8.35 1.69 36.39
CA ARG A 117 -9.81 1.90 36.28
C ARG A 117 -10.12 3.28 35.73
N PRO A 118 -10.29 3.42 34.42
CA PRO A 118 -10.55 4.73 33.83
C PRO A 118 -11.90 5.30 34.28
N ILE A 119 -11.93 6.60 34.48
CA ILE A 119 -13.15 7.39 34.66
C ILE A 119 -13.81 7.50 33.29
N ARG A 120 -14.93 6.80 33.11
CA ARG A 120 -15.62 6.68 31.82
C ARG A 120 -16.67 7.77 31.60
N SER A 121 -16.60 8.48 30.53
CA SER A 121 -17.71 9.26 29.99
C SER A 121 -18.43 8.48 28.87
N LYS A 122 -19.43 9.08 28.22
CA LYS A 122 -20.17 8.43 27.11
C LYS A 122 -19.25 7.90 26.01
N ARG A 123 -18.13 8.58 25.70
CA ARG A 123 -17.25 8.26 24.56
C ARG A 123 -15.77 8.29 24.89
N SER A 124 -15.37 8.85 26.03
CA SER A 124 -13.96 9.05 26.39
C SER A 124 -13.63 8.50 27.77
N ASP A 125 -12.37 8.20 27.96
CA ASP A 125 -11.78 7.74 29.21
C ASP A 125 -10.76 8.77 29.70
N ARG A 126 -10.75 8.99 31.02
CA ARG A 126 -9.76 9.74 31.78
C ARG A 126 -9.20 8.84 32.89
N PHE A 127 -8.07 9.18 33.45
CA PHE A 127 -7.45 8.43 34.53
C PHE A 127 -7.34 9.29 35.79
N THR A 128 -7.34 8.64 36.97
CA THR A 128 -7.11 9.30 38.23
C THR A 128 -5.65 9.72 38.37
N ALA A 129 -5.35 10.66 39.26
CA ALA A 129 -3.98 11.08 39.55
C ALA A 129 -3.12 9.88 40.05
N ASP A 130 -3.71 8.97 40.86
CA ASP A 130 -3.05 7.75 41.32
C ASP A 130 -2.70 6.80 40.15
N ASP A 131 -3.65 6.51 39.25
CA ASP A 131 -3.38 5.69 38.07
C ASP A 131 -2.29 6.32 37.19
N LEU A 132 -2.32 7.64 36.96
CA LEU A 132 -1.31 8.34 36.20
C LEU A 132 0.07 8.27 36.87
N GLN A 133 0.16 8.38 38.18
CA GLN A 133 1.42 8.24 38.93
C GLN A 133 1.97 6.82 38.80
N ARG A 134 1.13 5.79 38.90
CA ARG A 134 1.52 4.39 38.71
C ARG A 134 1.98 4.09 37.29
N MET A 135 1.35 4.68 36.29
CA MET A 135 1.79 4.58 34.88
C MET A 135 3.14 5.27 34.68
N ARG A 136 3.35 6.48 35.26
CA ARG A 136 4.62 7.23 35.15
C ARG A 136 5.80 6.48 35.77
N ALA A 137 5.57 5.64 36.78
CA ALA A 137 6.62 4.84 37.39
C ALA A 137 7.33 3.87 36.43
N PHE A 138 6.71 3.56 35.29
CA PHE A 138 7.35 2.77 34.22
C PHE A 138 8.19 3.62 33.26
N GLU A 139 8.22 4.94 33.42
CA GLU A 139 9.00 5.89 32.61
C GLU A 139 8.88 5.64 31.09
N PRO A 140 7.66 5.57 30.52
CA PRO A 140 7.53 5.34 29.09
C PRO A 140 8.01 6.54 28.28
N ASP A 141 8.83 6.30 27.24
CA ASP A 141 9.15 7.32 26.24
C ASP A 141 7.93 7.55 25.32
N VAL A 142 7.23 6.48 24.99
CA VAL A 142 6.01 6.49 24.16
C VAL A 142 4.93 5.65 24.85
N LEU A 143 3.71 6.16 24.92
CA LEU A 143 2.53 5.37 25.27
C LEU A 143 1.75 5.05 24.01
N VAL A 144 1.50 3.76 23.72
CA VAL A 144 0.76 3.32 22.55
C VAL A 144 -0.65 2.90 22.92
N ARG A 145 -1.64 3.55 22.34
CA ARG A 145 -3.04 3.23 22.55
C ARG A 145 -3.51 2.20 21.51
N LEU A 146 -3.88 1.01 21.97
CA LEU A 146 -4.46 -0.07 21.16
C LEU A 146 -5.94 -0.35 21.49
N GLY A 147 -6.54 0.46 22.35
CA GLY A 147 -7.96 0.39 22.71
C GLY A 147 -8.88 1.19 21.79
N ALA A 148 -10.20 1.03 22.00
CA ALA A 148 -11.23 1.60 21.12
C ALA A 148 -11.79 2.97 21.58
N ARG A 149 -11.55 3.39 22.85
CA ARG A 149 -12.17 4.59 23.43
C ARG A 149 -11.25 5.82 23.30
N ILE A 150 -11.84 7.01 23.21
CA ILE A 150 -11.11 8.28 23.12
C ILE A 150 -10.43 8.57 24.46
N LEU A 151 -9.16 8.94 24.45
CA LEU A 151 -8.44 9.40 25.64
C LEU A 151 -8.57 10.91 25.80
N ARG A 152 -8.64 11.37 27.05
CA ARG A 152 -8.74 12.79 27.42
C ARG A 152 -7.97 13.08 28.70
N GLY A 153 -7.47 14.32 28.80
CA GLY A 153 -6.78 14.85 29.98
C GLY A 153 -5.34 14.41 30.09
N ASP A 154 -4.79 14.44 31.30
CA ASP A 154 -3.34 14.36 31.59
C ASP A 154 -2.63 13.09 31.11
N VAL A 155 -3.37 12.05 30.73
CA VAL A 155 -2.80 10.85 30.12
C VAL A 155 -2.15 11.16 28.76
N LEU A 156 -2.59 12.20 28.07
CA LEU A 156 -2.04 12.61 26.77
C LEU A 156 -0.59 13.09 26.89
N ASP A 157 -0.23 13.66 28.05
CA ASP A 157 1.12 14.17 28.36
C ASP A 157 1.91 13.23 29.29
N LEU A 158 1.45 11.98 29.46
CA LEU A 158 2.07 11.04 30.40
C LEU A 158 3.45 10.58 29.95
N ALA A 159 3.59 10.25 28.66
CA ALA A 159 4.83 9.75 28.10
C ALA A 159 5.65 10.88 27.49
N LYS A 160 6.97 10.74 27.50
CA LYS A 160 7.94 11.74 27.01
C LYS A 160 7.64 12.25 25.61
N TYR A 161 7.22 11.35 24.70
CA TYR A 161 6.89 11.67 23.30
C TYR A 161 5.38 11.50 23.01
N GLY A 162 4.54 11.55 24.04
CA GLY A 162 3.09 11.53 23.98
C GLY A 162 2.47 10.15 23.76
N VAL A 163 1.19 10.15 23.47
CA VAL A 163 0.39 8.95 23.21
C VAL A 163 0.22 8.74 21.73
N TRP A 164 0.75 7.64 21.20
CA TRP A 164 0.65 7.29 19.78
C TRP A 164 -0.53 6.37 19.52
N SER A 165 -1.29 6.66 18.50
CA SER A 165 -2.50 5.89 18.16
C SER A 165 -2.73 5.82 16.65
N TYR A 166 -3.35 4.73 16.23
CA TYR A 166 -3.81 4.56 14.85
C TYR A 166 -5.20 5.14 14.64
N HIS A 167 -5.41 5.71 13.47
CA HIS A 167 -6.72 6.00 12.90
C HIS A 167 -6.78 5.42 11.49
N HIS A 168 -7.65 4.42 11.26
CA HIS A 168 -7.87 3.82 9.93
C HIS A 168 -8.87 4.65 9.12
N GLY A 169 -8.42 5.79 8.69
CA GLY A 169 -9.11 6.76 7.88
C GLY A 169 -8.13 7.89 7.50
N ASP A 170 -8.35 8.59 6.39
CA ASP A 170 -7.67 9.86 6.17
C ASP A 170 -8.33 10.93 7.04
N ASN A 171 -7.67 11.38 8.10
CA ASN A 171 -8.20 12.36 9.04
C ASN A 171 -8.46 13.76 8.41
N ARG A 172 -8.09 13.96 7.15
CA ARG A 172 -8.46 15.12 6.33
C ARG A 172 -9.86 14.96 5.69
N ILE A 173 -10.32 13.72 5.54
CA ILE A 173 -11.56 13.38 4.81
C ILE A 173 -12.58 12.69 5.72
N ASN A 174 -12.12 11.79 6.60
CA ASN A 174 -12.95 10.99 7.47
C ASN A 174 -12.44 11.04 8.91
N ARG A 175 -13.07 11.89 9.73
CA ARG A 175 -12.95 11.85 11.19
C ARG A 175 -14.15 11.12 11.77
N GLY A 176 -13.90 10.22 12.71
CA GLY A 176 -14.92 9.37 13.32
C GLY A 176 -14.92 7.96 12.73
N GLY A 177 -16.07 7.39 12.41
CA GLY A 177 -16.14 6.00 11.94
C GLY A 177 -17.50 5.57 11.39
N PRO A 178 -17.58 4.32 10.95
CA PRO A 178 -16.62 3.21 11.04
C PRO A 178 -15.53 3.27 9.98
N PRO A 179 -14.33 2.81 10.34
CA PRO A 179 -13.22 2.76 9.39
C PRO A 179 -13.56 1.90 8.16
N GLY A 180 -13.25 2.40 6.96
CA GLY A 180 -13.46 1.69 5.70
C GLY A 180 -14.91 1.62 5.21
N PHE A 181 -15.91 1.90 6.06
CA PHE A 181 -17.32 1.79 5.68
C PHE A 181 -17.75 2.89 4.70
N TRP A 182 -17.47 4.15 5.04
CA TRP A 182 -17.91 5.28 4.24
C TRP A 182 -17.18 5.36 2.91
N GLU A 183 -15.89 5.06 2.94
CA GLU A 183 -15.06 4.94 1.75
C GLU A 183 -15.65 3.91 0.76
N ALA A 184 -15.99 2.74 1.29
CA ALA A 184 -16.62 1.66 0.54
C ALA A 184 -17.99 2.02 -0.04
N MET A 185 -18.88 2.50 0.84
CA MET A 185 -20.27 2.73 0.48
C MET A 185 -20.45 3.96 -0.42
N GLN A 186 -19.59 4.96 -0.28
CA GLN A 186 -19.60 6.14 -1.14
C GLN A 186 -18.74 5.98 -2.40
N GLY A 187 -17.99 4.86 -2.53
CA GLY A 187 -17.15 4.58 -3.68
C GLY A 187 -15.95 5.51 -3.78
N TRP A 188 -15.34 5.86 -2.63
CA TRP A 188 -14.11 6.64 -2.64
C TRP A 188 -12.97 5.82 -3.28
N PRO A 189 -12.07 6.47 -4.03
CA PRO A 189 -11.02 5.76 -4.74
C PRO A 189 -10.02 5.08 -3.80
N GLU A 190 -9.84 5.64 -2.61
CA GLU A 190 -8.82 5.22 -1.67
C GLU A 190 -9.30 5.31 -0.22
N ILE A 191 -8.61 4.60 0.66
CA ILE A 191 -8.70 4.72 2.11
C ILE A 191 -7.35 5.11 2.69
N GLY A 192 -7.36 6.02 3.68
CA GLY A 192 -6.16 6.40 4.42
C GLY A 192 -6.02 5.64 5.73
N SER A 193 -4.80 5.57 6.24
CA SER A 193 -4.47 5.31 7.65
C SER A 193 -3.47 6.33 8.13
N VAL A 194 -3.60 6.75 9.38
CA VAL A 194 -2.61 7.58 10.04
C VAL A 194 -2.16 6.94 11.36
N LEU A 195 -0.87 7.02 11.64
CA LEU A 195 -0.32 6.92 12.98
C LEU A 195 -0.08 8.35 13.46
N GLN A 196 -0.61 8.71 14.62
CA GLN A 196 -0.57 10.08 15.14
C GLN A 196 -0.26 10.12 16.63
N ILE A 197 0.31 11.23 17.08
CA ILE A 197 0.36 11.59 18.49
C ILE A 197 -0.99 12.22 18.82
N LEU A 198 -1.68 11.68 19.84
CA LEU A 198 -3.01 12.17 20.21
C LEU A 198 -2.94 13.57 20.82
N GLY A 199 -3.93 14.38 20.50
CA GLY A 199 -4.23 15.66 21.11
C GLY A 199 -5.68 15.70 21.60
N ASP A 200 -6.13 16.85 22.06
CA ASP A 200 -7.50 17.03 22.56
C ASP A 200 -8.58 16.95 21.49
N ASP A 201 -8.25 17.28 20.25
CA ASP A 201 -9.19 17.20 19.12
C ASP A 201 -9.30 15.76 18.58
N LEU A 202 -10.54 15.35 18.28
CA LEU A 202 -10.82 14.01 17.75
C LEU A 202 -10.17 13.82 16.37
N ASP A 203 -9.31 12.80 16.27
CA ASP A 203 -8.61 12.40 15.05
C ASP A 203 -7.84 13.53 14.36
N ASN A 204 -7.39 14.53 15.14
CA ASN A 204 -6.63 15.70 14.69
C ASN A 204 -5.29 15.84 15.42
N GLY A 205 -4.66 14.74 15.76
CA GLY A 205 -3.34 14.71 16.38
C GLY A 205 -2.20 15.02 15.40
N THR A 206 -0.97 15.14 15.91
CA THR A 206 0.24 15.31 15.09
C THR A 206 0.52 14.02 14.32
N VAL A 207 0.46 14.05 13.00
CA VAL A 207 0.62 12.88 12.13
C VAL A 207 2.09 12.48 12.04
N LEU A 208 2.40 11.24 12.44
CA LEU A 208 3.72 10.62 12.31
C LEU A 208 3.91 9.90 10.98
N CYS A 209 2.85 9.28 10.50
CA CYS A 209 2.82 8.53 9.24
C CYS A 209 1.42 8.60 8.65
N ARG A 210 1.35 8.79 7.34
CA ARG A 210 0.12 8.74 6.54
C ARG A 210 0.32 7.80 5.38
N SER A 211 -0.66 6.95 5.13
CA SER A 211 -0.60 5.95 4.07
C SER A 211 -1.95 5.78 3.39
N TYR A 212 -1.94 5.50 2.10
CA TYR A 212 -3.15 5.30 1.32
C TYR A 212 -3.17 3.93 0.64
N SER A 213 -4.36 3.31 0.60
CA SER A 213 -4.62 2.04 -0.08
C SER A 213 -5.82 2.15 -1.00
N CYS A 214 -5.83 1.35 -2.05
CA CYS A 214 -6.98 1.23 -2.94
C CYS A 214 -8.18 0.61 -2.23
N MET A 215 -9.36 1.22 -2.37
CA MET A 215 -10.62 0.61 -1.90
C MET A 215 -11.28 -0.28 -2.96
N GLY A 216 -11.02 0.02 -4.24
CA GLY A 216 -11.68 -0.66 -5.36
C GLY A 216 -13.17 -0.37 -5.47
N PRO A 217 -13.80 -0.71 -6.62
CA PRO A 217 -15.19 -0.35 -6.90
C PRO A 217 -16.21 -1.05 -5.99
N TYR A 218 -15.83 -2.20 -5.41
CA TYR A 218 -16.71 -3.02 -4.56
C TYR A 218 -16.27 -3.11 -3.11
N ALA A 219 -15.23 -2.38 -2.71
CA ALA A 219 -14.71 -2.37 -1.36
C ALA A 219 -14.68 -3.78 -0.76
N THR A 220 -13.88 -4.63 -1.34
CA THR A 220 -13.79 -6.02 -0.90
C THR A 220 -13.23 -6.09 0.50
N GLN A 221 -13.64 -7.09 1.29
CA GLN A 221 -13.01 -7.36 2.59
C GLN A 221 -11.50 -7.54 2.44
N ASP A 222 -11.02 -8.03 1.31
CA ASP A 222 -9.60 -8.17 1.04
C ASP A 222 -8.88 -6.82 0.99
N ASN A 223 -9.48 -5.78 0.37
CA ASN A 223 -8.85 -4.45 0.33
C ASN A 223 -8.73 -3.85 1.73
N TRP A 224 -9.79 -3.96 2.55
CA TRP A 224 -9.74 -3.58 3.97
C TRP A 224 -8.67 -4.36 4.74
N ARG A 225 -8.64 -5.69 4.59
CA ARG A 225 -7.66 -6.55 5.27
C ARG A 225 -6.23 -6.20 4.89
N ARG A 226 -5.96 -5.98 3.59
CA ARG A 226 -4.64 -5.55 3.09
C ARG A 226 -4.22 -4.20 3.67
N HIS A 227 -5.15 -3.26 3.72
CA HIS A 227 -4.94 -1.94 4.33
C HIS A 227 -4.55 -2.03 5.80
N VAL A 228 -5.26 -2.84 6.59
CA VAL A 228 -4.96 -3.05 8.02
C VAL A 228 -3.64 -3.81 8.21
N TRP A 229 -3.38 -4.86 7.43
CA TRP A 229 -2.11 -5.59 7.50
C TRP A 229 -0.90 -4.69 7.20
N LYS A 230 -0.99 -3.80 6.23
CA LYS A 230 0.06 -2.82 5.94
C LYS A 230 0.38 -1.96 7.16
N SER A 231 -0.63 -1.50 7.88
CA SER A 231 -0.45 -0.60 9.02
C SER A 231 0.32 -1.22 10.20
N ALA A 232 0.46 -2.55 10.26
CA ALA A 232 1.27 -3.23 11.28
C ALA A 232 2.75 -2.80 11.28
N SER A 233 3.25 -2.22 10.18
CA SER A 233 4.64 -1.74 10.08
C SER A 233 4.84 -0.29 10.50
N PHE A 234 3.78 0.52 10.64
CA PHE A 234 3.94 1.97 10.85
C PHE A 234 4.58 2.32 12.19
N LEU A 235 4.07 1.74 13.28
CA LEU A 235 4.61 1.99 14.62
C LEU A 235 6.06 1.50 14.77
N PRO A 236 6.41 0.25 14.42
CA PRO A 236 7.80 -0.20 14.48
C PRO A 236 8.76 0.67 13.69
N ARG A 237 8.40 1.08 12.45
CA ARG A 237 9.22 1.97 11.62
C ARG A 237 9.43 3.33 12.28
N LYS A 238 8.39 3.93 12.86
CA LYS A 238 8.50 5.26 13.50
C LYS A 238 9.25 5.21 14.83
N LEU A 239 9.18 4.12 15.56
CA LEU A 239 10.01 3.89 16.74
C LEU A 239 11.49 3.69 16.34
N SER A 240 11.78 2.89 15.30
CA SER A 240 13.13 2.73 14.76
C SER A 240 13.70 4.06 14.26
N GLU A 241 12.93 4.84 13.50
CA GLU A 241 13.33 6.16 13.02
C GLU A 241 13.65 7.11 14.19
N LEU A 242 12.80 7.16 15.22
CA LEU A 242 13.03 7.98 16.42
C LEU A 242 14.31 7.55 17.17
N HIS A 243 14.53 6.25 17.28
CA HIS A 243 15.72 5.69 17.94
C HIS A 243 17.00 5.98 17.15
N GLU A 244 16.98 5.82 15.83
CA GLU A 244 18.16 5.95 14.97
C GLU A 244 18.56 7.40 14.72
N SER A 245 17.58 8.29 14.44
CA SER A 245 17.85 9.69 14.13
C SER A 245 17.90 10.60 15.37
N GLY A 246 17.43 10.10 16.51
CA GLY A 246 17.24 10.92 17.72
C GLY A 246 16.02 11.83 17.64
N SER A 247 15.58 12.29 18.81
CA SER A 247 14.32 13.04 18.92
C SER A 247 14.33 14.40 18.20
N GLN A 248 15.45 15.07 18.13
CA GLN A 248 15.54 16.38 17.49
C GLN A 248 15.27 16.28 15.99
N GLU A 249 15.99 15.42 15.30
CA GLU A 249 15.84 15.25 13.85
C GLU A 249 14.49 14.62 13.49
N PHE A 250 14.05 13.62 14.28
CA PHE A 250 12.74 12.99 14.09
C PHE A 250 11.61 14.02 14.15
N PHE A 251 11.56 14.84 15.20
CA PHE A 251 10.49 15.81 15.37
C PHE A 251 10.60 17.02 14.43
N LEU A 252 11.79 17.39 13.95
CA LEU A 252 11.92 18.37 12.86
C LEU A 252 11.21 17.87 11.59
N ARG A 253 11.38 16.59 11.23
CA ARG A 253 10.68 15.99 10.08
C ARG A 253 9.17 15.91 10.31
N VAL A 254 8.74 15.51 11.51
CA VAL A 254 7.33 15.46 11.88
C VAL A 254 6.68 16.84 11.82
N ASP A 255 7.34 17.86 12.36
CA ASP A 255 6.83 19.24 12.37
C ASP A 255 6.75 19.80 10.93
N ALA A 256 7.75 19.53 10.08
CA ALA A 256 7.70 19.89 8.66
C ALA A 256 6.53 19.22 7.92
N GLN A 257 6.25 17.95 8.20
CA GLN A 257 5.12 17.22 7.62
C GLN A 257 3.76 17.79 8.07
N ASN A 258 3.68 18.36 9.27
CA ASN A 258 2.47 18.93 9.86
C ASN A 258 2.42 20.46 9.81
N ALA A 259 3.35 21.13 9.11
CA ALA A 259 3.48 22.60 9.07
C ALA A 259 2.24 23.31 8.52
N HIS A 260 1.47 22.65 7.65
CA HIS A 260 0.28 23.23 7.04
C HIS A 260 -0.99 22.74 7.73
N PRO A 261 -1.78 23.65 8.35
CA PRO A 261 -3.06 23.28 8.96
C PRO A 261 -4.05 22.79 7.89
N HIS A 262 -4.84 21.79 8.23
CA HIS A 262 -5.91 21.30 7.38
C HIS A 262 -7.27 21.65 7.97
N MET A 263 -8.06 22.43 7.23
CA MET A 263 -9.41 22.80 7.62
C MET A 263 -10.38 21.66 7.27
N TYR A 264 -10.86 20.96 8.30
CA TYR A 264 -11.81 19.87 8.10
C TYR A 264 -13.22 20.41 7.84
N SER A 265 -13.69 20.29 6.62
CA SER A 265 -14.98 20.83 6.15
C SER A 265 -16.04 19.74 5.91
N ARG A 266 -15.78 18.50 6.32
CA ARG A 266 -16.72 17.40 6.13
C ARG A 266 -17.50 17.10 7.40
N ARG A 267 -18.64 16.37 7.29
CA ARG A 267 -19.38 15.90 8.46
C ARG A 267 -18.54 14.98 9.34
N LEU A 268 -18.81 14.94 10.63
CA LEU A 268 -18.30 13.88 11.49
C LEU A 268 -19.01 12.58 11.15
N TYR A 269 -18.27 11.62 10.57
CA TYR A 269 -18.82 10.34 10.15
C TYR A 269 -19.21 9.49 11.35
N ARG A 270 -20.37 8.85 11.27
CA ARG A 270 -20.96 8.00 12.30
C ARG A 270 -21.63 6.80 11.64
N ARG A 271 -22.08 5.84 12.43
CA ARG A 271 -22.89 4.73 11.92
C ARG A 271 -24.14 5.27 11.22
N PRO A 272 -24.46 4.83 9.98
CA PRO A 272 -25.63 5.30 9.26
C PRO A 272 -26.92 4.85 9.96
N GLY A 273 -27.99 5.63 9.83
CA GLY A 273 -29.33 5.20 10.14
C GLY A 273 -29.86 4.14 9.16
N ASN A 274 -30.98 3.48 9.46
CA ASN A 274 -31.49 2.40 8.60
C ASN A 274 -31.89 2.86 7.20
N ALA A 275 -32.52 4.04 7.07
CA ALA A 275 -32.86 4.61 5.78
C ALA A 275 -31.62 4.95 4.95
N GLU A 276 -30.60 5.57 5.56
CA GLU A 276 -29.34 5.87 4.90
C GLU A 276 -28.64 4.58 4.45
N LEU A 277 -28.59 3.55 5.33
CA LEU A 277 -28.01 2.25 5.00
C LEU A 277 -28.74 1.58 3.84
N ALA A 278 -30.09 1.58 3.84
CA ALA A 278 -30.90 1.01 2.77
C ALA A 278 -30.63 1.70 1.42
N GLY A 279 -30.53 3.03 1.41
CA GLY A 279 -30.19 3.80 0.19
C GLY A 279 -28.79 3.45 -0.34
N LEU A 280 -27.81 3.33 0.56
CA LEU A 280 -26.43 2.95 0.20
C LEU A 280 -26.35 1.53 -0.37
N VAL A 281 -27.00 0.55 0.28
CA VAL A 281 -27.06 -0.85 -0.19
C VAL A 281 -27.79 -0.95 -1.52
N GLY A 282 -28.95 -0.26 -1.67
CA GLY A 282 -29.71 -0.22 -2.91
C GLY A 282 -28.87 0.29 -4.09
N ARG A 283 -28.16 1.40 -3.90
CA ARG A 283 -27.24 1.93 -4.92
C ARG A 283 -26.18 0.91 -5.33
N LYS A 284 -25.53 0.24 -4.37
CA LYS A 284 -24.52 -0.79 -4.64
C LYS A 284 -25.08 -2.01 -5.37
N LEU A 285 -26.32 -2.39 -5.09
CA LEU A 285 -27.00 -3.46 -5.82
C LEU A 285 -27.24 -3.09 -7.29
N ILE A 286 -27.70 -1.86 -7.55
CA ILE A 286 -27.90 -1.34 -8.90
C ILE A 286 -26.57 -1.31 -9.67
N GLU A 287 -25.49 -0.75 -9.06
CA GLU A 287 -24.16 -0.74 -9.64
C GLU A 287 -23.71 -2.16 -10.04
N LYS A 288 -23.81 -3.12 -9.12
CA LYS A 288 -23.41 -4.53 -9.37
C LYS A 288 -24.25 -5.21 -10.46
N THR A 289 -25.55 -4.95 -10.50
CA THR A 289 -26.44 -5.51 -11.53
C THR A 289 -26.08 -4.96 -12.91
N ARG A 290 -25.84 -3.64 -13.00
CA ARG A 290 -25.39 -3.01 -14.23
C ARG A 290 -24.06 -3.57 -14.72
N ASP A 291 -23.10 -3.84 -13.81
CA ASP A 291 -21.81 -4.39 -14.18
C ASP A 291 -21.90 -5.86 -14.60
N ARG A 292 -22.80 -6.66 -13.99
CA ARG A 292 -23.09 -8.02 -14.47
C ARG A 292 -23.67 -8.03 -15.88
N LEU A 293 -24.60 -7.13 -16.18
CA LEU A 293 -25.18 -6.99 -17.53
C LEU A 293 -24.12 -6.58 -18.55
N ARG A 294 -23.22 -5.66 -18.16
CA ARG A 294 -22.07 -5.27 -18.99
C ARG A 294 -21.11 -6.43 -19.23
N ALA A 295 -20.75 -7.18 -18.19
CA ALA A 295 -19.85 -8.33 -18.28
C ALA A 295 -20.40 -9.47 -19.16
N TRP A 296 -21.73 -9.59 -19.28
CA TRP A 296 -22.35 -10.51 -20.22
C TRP A 296 -22.14 -10.11 -21.69
N ARG A 297 -22.16 -8.81 -21.99
CA ARG A 297 -22.07 -8.28 -23.37
C ARG A 297 -20.65 -7.96 -23.81
N TYR A 298 -19.77 -7.62 -22.86
CA TYR A 298 -18.41 -7.15 -23.12
C TYR A 298 -17.39 -8.01 -22.38
N MET A 299 -16.20 -8.09 -22.96
CA MET A 299 -14.99 -8.56 -22.30
C MET A 299 -14.07 -7.36 -22.01
N GLU A 300 -13.21 -7.52 -21.04
CA GLU A 300 -12.17 -6.55 -20.67
C GLU A 300 -10.81 -7.17 -21.01
N GLN A 301 -9.92 -6.39 -21.62
CA GLN A 301 -8.68 -6.91 -22.17
C GLN A 301 -7.57 -5.87 -22.13
N TRP A 302 -6.37 -6.27 -21.71
CA TRP A 302 -5.17 -5.47 -21.87
C TRP A 302 -4.67 -5.55 -23.31
N ILE A 303 -4.27 -4.39 -23.84
CA ILE A 303 -3.71 -4.19 -25.17
C ILE A 303 -2.48 -3.29 -25.09
N LEU A 304 -1.69 -3.21 -26.15
CA LEU A 304 -0.56 -2.29 -26.23
C LEU A 304 -0.92 -1.04 -27.04
N LEU A 305 -0.31 0.06 -26.65
CA LEU A 305 -0.35 1.34 -27.34
C LEU A 305 1.06 1.76 -27.72
N TYR A 306 1.28 2.33 -28.90
CA TYR A 306 2.60 2.83 -29.29
C TYR A 306 2.52 4.09 -30.14
N ASP A 307 3.56 4.92 -30.06
CA ASP A 307 3.80 6.05 -30.95
C ASP A 307 5.29 6.14 -31.30
N LEU A 308 5.59 6.38 -32.59
CA LEU A 308 6.95 6.49 -33.09
C LEU A 308 7.32 7.96 -33.27
N ARG A 309 8.01 8.52 -32.25
CA ARG A 309 8.54 9.88 -32.23
C ARG A 309 9.82 9.95 -31.41
N PRO A 310 10.83 10.70 -31.89
CA PRO A 310 12.08 10.90 -31.14
C PRO A 310 11.85 11.52 -29.77
N GLU A 311 10.90 12.45 -29.66
CA GLU A 311 10.54 13.13 -28.44
C GLU A 311 9.61 12.27 -27.57
N LEU A 312 9.48 12.65 -26.30
CA LEU A 312 8.46 12.09 -25.41
C LEU A 312 7.07 12.39 -26.00
N SER A 313 6.35 11.34 -26.39
CA SER A 313 5.00 11.50 -26.92
C SER A 313 4.00 11.65 -25.75
N THR A 314 3.47 12.86 -25.59
CA THR A 314 2.53 13.23 -24.52
C THR A 314 1.06 13.17 -24.93
N SER A 315 0.77 12.82 -26.19
CA SER A 315 -0.59 12.83 -26.76
C SER A 315 -1.12 11.42 -26.98
N LEU A 316 -1.53 10.75 -25.90
CA LEU A 316 -1.93 9.33 -25.90
C LEU A 316 -3.08 9.00 -26.85
N TRP A 317 -3.96 9.95 -27.17
CA TRP A 317 -5.03 9.74 -28.16
C TRP A 317 -4.51 9.47 -29.59
N ARG A 318 -3.23 9.75 -29.88
CA ARG A 318 -2.57 9.48 -31.17
C ARG A 318 -1.92 8.11 -31.24
N TYR A 319 -1.76 7.43 -30.10
CA TYR A 319 -1.09 6.14 -30.07
C TYR A 319 -1.86 5.11 -30.89
N ARG A 320 -1.13 4.34 -31.66
CA ARG A 320 -1.65 3.19 -32.38
C ARG A 320 -1.85 2.03 -31.42
N ARG A 321 -2.84 1.18 -31.73
CA ARG A 321 -3.18 0.03 -30.89
C ARG A 321 -2.65 -1.25 -31.48
N ILE A 322 -2.04 -2.11 -30.65
CA ILE A 322 -1.76 -3.52 -30.95
C ILE A 322 -2.69 -4.35 -30.10
N ILE A 323 -3.65 -5.02 -30.73
CA ILE A 323 -4.77 -5.69 -30.03
C ILE A 323 -4.57 -7.19 -30.13
N PRO A 324 -4.40 -7.92 -28.99
CA PRO A 324 -4.24 -9.36 -28.98
C PRO A 324 -5.52 -10.10 -29.39
N PRO A 325 -5.42 -11.41 -29.74
CA PRO A 325 -6.56 -12.31 -29.84
C PRO A 325 -7.42 -12.30 -28.54
N LYS A 326 -8.71 -12.65 -28.65
CA LYS A 326 -9.66 -12.57 -27.51
C LYS A 326 -9.37 -13.57 -26.39
N ASP A 327 -8.56 -14.61 -26.63
CA ASP A 327 -8.19 -15.65 -25.67
C ASP A 327 -7.03 -15.26 -24.75
N ARG A 328 -6.44 -14.06 -24.94
CA ARG A 328 -5.27 -13.60 -24.19
C ARG A 328 -5.24 -12.08 -24.02
N TYR A 329 -4.29 -11.58 -23.24
CA TYR A 329 -3.97 -10.16 -23.13
C TYR A 329 -2.46 -9.93 -23.16
N TRP A 330 -2.06 -8.70 -23.52
CA TRP A 330 -0.70 -8.21 -23.51
C TRP A 330 -0.62 -6.95 -22.66
N ALA A 331 0.31 -6.97 -21.70
CA ALA A 331 0.51 -5.90 -20.72
C ALA A 331 2.00 -5.67 -20.44
N ASP A 332 2.30 -4.68 -19.63
CA ASP A 332 3.63 -4.38 -19.11
C ASP A 332 4.71 -4.25 -20.22
N PRO A 333 4.49 -3.50 -21.31
CA PRO A 333 5.46 -3.41 -22.38
C PRO A 333 6.75 -2.75 -21.93
N HIS A 334 7.89 -3.41 -22.11
CA HIS A 334 9.23 -2.86 -21.95
C HIS A 334 9.97 -2.86 -23.29
N VAL A 335 10.65 -1.77 -23.63
CA VAL A 335 11.24 -1.59 -24.98
C VAL A 335 12.75 -1.55 -24.94
N VAL A 336 13.37 -2.27 -25.87
CA VAL A 336 14.79 -2.16 -26.22
C VAL A 336 14.90 -1.71 -27.66
N ALA A 337 15.72 -0.68 -27.93
CA ALA A 337 16.10 -0.27 -29.29
C ALA A 337 17.50 -0.81 -29.61
N ARG A 338 17.62 -1.57 -30.71
CA ARG A 338 18.90 -2.15 -31.15
C ARG A 338 18.93 -2.33 -32.66
N ASP A 339 20.05 -1.97 -33.29
CA ASP A 339 20.32 -2.19 -34.72
C ASP A 339 19.19 -1.69 -35.64
N GLY A 340 18.62 -0.51 -35.32
CA GLY A 340 17.53 0.10 -36.08
C GLY A 340 16.17 -0.57 -35.93
N ARG A 341 16.03 -1.49 -35.01
CA ARG A 341 14.77 -2.17 -34.67
C ARG A 341 14.38 -1.94 -33.20
N TYR A 342 13.12 -2.22 -32.88
CA TYR A 342 12.57 -2.19 -31.53
C TYR A 342 12.13 -3.59 -31.14
N TYR A 343 12.39 -3.93 -29.87
CA TYR A 343 12.01 -5.17 -29.24
C TYR A 343 11.13 -4.85 -28.03
N ILE A 344 9.84 -5.16 -28.15
CA ILE A 344 8.84 -4.88 -27.12
C ILE A 344 8.64 -6.17 -26.33
N PHE A 345 9.24 -6.28 -25.14
CA PHE A 345 9.01 -7.36 -24.20
C PHE A 345 7.70 -7.12 -23.47
N ILE A 346 6.87 -8.15 -23.33
CA ILE A 346 5.52 -8.05 -22.78
C ILE A 346 5.21 -9.20 -21.83
N GLU A 347 4.28 -8.97 -20.90
CA GLU A 347 3.51 -10.03 -20.30
C GLU A 347 2.49 -10.53 -21.31
N GLU A 348 2.59 -11.81 -21.71
CA GLU A 348 1.53 -12.49 -22.44
C GLU A 348 0.80 -13.44 -21.51
N HIS A 349 -0.50 -13.23 -21.28
CA HIS A 349 -1.34 -14.11 -20.48
C HIS A 349 -2.45 -14.73 -21.33
N ILE A 350 -2.30 -16.01 -21.62
CA ILE A 350 -3.36 -16.82 -22.22
C ILE A 350 -4.34 -17.20 -21.13
N LEU A 351 -5.63 -16.95 -21.33
CA LEU A 351 -6.67 -17.22 -20.33
C LEU A 351 -6.63 -18.67 -19.83
N GLY A 352 -6.60 -18.84 -18.52
CA GLY A 352 -6.51 -20.15 -17.87
C GLY A 352 -5.11 -20.76 -17.76
N LYS A 353 -4.05 -20.05 -18.21
CA LYS A 353 -2.64 -20.45 -18.05
C LYS A 353 -1.89 -19.45 -17.16
N LYS A 354 -0.66 -19.79 -16.74
CA LYS A 354 0.27 -18.84 -16.15
C LYS A 354 0.79 -17.89 -17.25
N ALA A 355 0.96 -16.61 -16.90
CA ALA A 355 1.58 -15.67 -17.82
C ALA A 355 3.08 -15.96 -17.98
N HIS A 356 3.60 -15.56 -19.11
CA HIS A 356 5.00 -15.70 -19.51
C HIS A 356 5.46 -14.44 -20.23
N ILE A 357 6.76 -14.30 -20.45
CA ILE A 357 7.32 -13.19 -21.19
C ILE A 357 7.44 -13.55 -22.67
N ALA A 358 6.94 -12.64 -23.52
CA ALA A 358 7.09 -12.72 -24.97
C ALA A 358 7.73 -11.43 -25.49
N VAL A 359 8.25 -11.46 -26.71
CA VAL A 359 8.81 -10.30 -27.42
C VAL A 359 8.10 -10.09 -28.75
N ILE A 360 7.78 -8.83 -29.06
CA ILE A 360 7.30 -8.37 -30.36
C ILE A 360 8.45 -7.60 -31.01
N GLU A 361 8.88 -8.03 -32.21
CA GLU A 361 9.84 -7.29 -33.03
C GLU A 361 9.12 -6.27 -33.90
N MET A 362 9.61 -5.03 -33.90
CA MET A 362 9.05 -3.92 -34.68
C MET A 362 10.14 -3.18 -35.43
N ASP A 363 9.87 -2.81 -36.68
CA ASP A 363 10.75 -1.97 -37.45
C ASP A 363 10.58 -0.45 -37.15
N ASP A 364 11.38 0.39 -37.75
CA ASP A 364 11.36 1.85 -37.60
C ASP A 364 10.10 2.52 -38.17
N ARG A 365 9.28 1.78 -38.93
CA ARG A 365 7.99 2.23 -39.50
C ARG A 365 6.79 1.79 -38.68
N GLY A 366 7.02 0.92 -37.66
CA GLY A 366 5.99 0.36 -36.82
C GLY A 366 5.33 -0.92 -37.34
N ASN A 367 5.93 -1.54 -38.39
CA ASN A 367 5.52 -2.89 -38.78
C ASN A 367 6.05 -3.88 -37.76
N HIS A 368 5.20 -4.77 -37.28
CA HIS A 368 5.55 -5.73 -36.25
C HIS A 368 5.04 -7.13 -36.55
N GLY A 369 5.75 -8.13 -36.04
CA GLY A 369 5.34 -9.53 -36.07
C GLY A 369 4.42 -9.91 -34.95
N GLU A 370 4.08 -11.21 -34.89
CA GLU A 370 3.43 -11.84 -33.74
C GLU A 370 4.43 -12.03 -32.59
N PRO A 371 3.99 -12.01 -31.32
CA PRO A 371 4.89 -12.20 -30.19
C PRO A 371 5.49 -13.61 -30.16
N THR A 372 6.78 -13.68 -29.85
CA THR A 372 7.53 -14.92 -29.63
C THR A 372 7.80 -15.09 -28.14
N VAL A 373 7.48 -16.26 -27.58
CA VAL A 373 7.73 -16.57 -26.15
C VAL A 373 9.24 -16.68 -25.91
N VAL A 374 9.76 -15.90 -24.95
CA VAL A 374 11.20 -15.84 -24.64
C VAL A 374 11.54 -16.34 -23.24
N LEU A 375 10.61 -16.26 -22.27
CA LEU A 375 10.83 -16.75 -20.91
C LEU A 375 9.54 -17.34 -20.32
N LYS A 376 9.60 -18.58 -19.85
CA LYS A 376 8.49 -19.26 -19.19
C LYS A 376 8.96 -19.97 -17.92
N ARG A 377 8.16 -19.90 -16.86
CA ARG A 377 8.42 -20.56 -15.57
C ARG A 377 7.16 -21.28 -15.06
N PRO A 378 7.24 -22.16 -14.08
CA PRO A 378 6.07 -22.81 -13.47
C PRO A 378 5.21 -21.84 -12.64
N TYR A 379 5.67 -20.62 -12.39
CA TYR A 379 4.98 -19.51 -11.75
C TYR A 379 4.69 -18.39 -12.74
N HIS A 380 3.84 -17.44 -12.32
CA HIS A 380 3.46 -16.28 -13.12
C HIS A 380 4.65 -15.33 -13.32
N LEU A 381 4.85 -14.87 -14.56
CA LEU A 381 5.82 -13.86 -14.93
C LEU A 381 5.10 -12.65 -15.55
N SER A 382 5.47 -11.45 -15.12
CA SER A 382 5.00 -10.17 -15.67
C SER A 382 6.12 -9.11 -15.64
N TYR A 383 5.85 -7.90 -16.05
CA TYR A 383 6.74 -6.74 -15.96
C TYR A 383 8.19 -7.04 -16.36
N PRO A 384 8.48 -7.34 -17.64
CA PRO A 384 9.80 -7.78 -18.12
C PRO A 384 10.77 -6.60 -18.23
N PHE A 385 11.32 -6.14 -17.09
CA PHE A 385 12.31 -5.05 -17.11
C PHE A 385 13.63 -5.52 -17.72
N VAL A 386 14.00 -5.00 -18.91
CA VAL A 386 15.24 -5.35 -19.63
C VAL A 386 16.22 -4.20 -19.58
N PHE A 387 17.49 -4.48 -19.32
CA PHE A 387 18.57 -3.50 -19.32
C PHE A 387 19.84 -4.07 -19.94
N GLU A 388 20.71 -3.19 -20.39
CA GLU A 388 22.04 -3.53 -20.90
C GLU A 388 23.11 -3.21 -19.85
N HIS A 389 24.05 -4.15 -19.66
CA HIS A 389 25.23 -3.96 -18.85
C HIS A 389 26.43 -4.63 -19.53
N GLU A 390 27.51 -3.86 -19.77
CA GLU A 390 28.75 -4.32 -20.44
C GLU A 390 28.49 -5.06 -21.77
N GLY A 391 27.60 -4.52 -22.61
CA GLY A 391 27.26 -5.07 -23.93
C GLY A 391 26.42 -6.33 -23.91
N ARG A 392 25.87 -6.72 -22.73
CA ARG A 392 24.98 -7.87 -22.56
C ARG A 392 23.62 -7.42 -22.03
N PHE A 393 22.57 -8.12 -22.44
CA PHE A 393 21.22 -7.84 -21.96
C PHE A 393 20.86 -8.73 -20.76
N TYR A 394 20.14 -8.14 -19.83
CA TYR A 394 19.61 -8.78 -18.61
C TYR A 394 18.15 -8.42 -18.45
N MET A 395 17.38 -9.30 -17.80
CA MET A 395 15.96 -9.09 -17.51
C MET A 395 15.69 -9.34 -16.04
N ILE A 396 14.94 -8.42 -15.43
CA ILE A 396 14.35 -8.59 -14.09
C ILE A 396 12.82 -8.65 -14.29
N PRO A 397 12.23 -9.84 -14.51
CA PRO A 397 10.77 -9.96 -14.57
C PRO A 397 10.18 -9.91 -13.17
N GLU A 398 8.89 -9.66 -13.03
CA GLU A 398 8.18 -9.88 -11.77
C GLU A 398 8.10 -11.40 -11.50
N THR A 399 8.65 -11.82 -10.36
CA THR A 399 8.72 -13.21 -9.89
C THR A 399 8.13 -13.38 -8.48
N ALA A 400 7.15 -12.56 -8.15
CA ALA A 400 6.60 -12.48 -6.80
C ALA A 400 5.90 -13.77 -6.31
N GLU A 401 5.40 -14.64 -7.19
CA GLU A 401 4.93 -15.99 -6.80
C GLU A 401 6.08 -16.87 -6.26
N ASN A 402 7.32 -16.58 -6.65
CA ASN A 402 8.53 -17.25 -6.13
C ASN A 402 9.12 -16.53 -4.90
N SER A 403 8.51 -15.43 -4.44
CA SER A 403 8.96 -14.63 -3.29
C SER A 403 10.40 -14.14 -3.41
N ALA A 404 10.85 -13.80 -4.62
CA ALA A 404 12.21 -13.34 -4.91
C ALA A 404 12.20 -12.30 -6.04
N ILE A 405 13.28 -11.52 -6.14
CA ILE A 405 13.62 -10.73 -7.32
C ILE A 405 14.72 -11.47 -8.07
N GLU A 406 14.39 -12.01 -9.23
CA GLU A 406 15.28 -12.83 -10.03
C GLU A 406 15.86 -12.07 -11.22
N LEU A 407 17.11 -12.36 -11.57
CA LEU A 407 17.83 -11.85 -12.72
C LEU A 407 18.05 -12.95 -13.75
N TYR A 408 17.77 -12.63 -15.00
CA TYR A 408 18.01 -13.49 -16.15
C TYR A 408 19.00 -12.81 -17.11
N ARG A 409 19.95 -13.56 -17.64
CA ARG A 409 20.90 -13.12 -18.66
C ARG A 409 20.42 -13.56 -20.04
N CYS A 410 20.52 -12.67 -21.01
CA CYS A 410 20.30 -13.01 -22.41
C CYS A 410 21.53 -13.76 -22.97
N VAL A 411 21.30 -14.95 -23.51
CA VAL A 411 22.33 -15.76 -24.19
C VAL A 411 22.29 -15.49 -25.71
N GLU A 412 21.10 -15.43 -26.28
CA GLU A 412 20.86 -15.09 -27.68
C GLU A 412 19.72 -14.07 -27.77
N PHE A 413 20.08 -12.82 -28.05
CA PHE A 413 19.11 -11.72 -28.07
C PHE A 413 18.25 -11.75 -29.32
N PRO A 414 16.90 -11.56 -29.20
CA PRO A 414 16.15 -11.31 -27.96
C PRO A 414 15.54 -12.59 -27.34
N HIS A 415 15.84 -13.78 -27.81
CA HIS A 415 15.02 -14.97 -27.69
C HIS A 415 15.39 -15.90 -26.53
N VAL A 416 16.69 -16.03 -26.17
CA VAL A 416 17.13 -17.04 -25.21
C VAL A 416 17.63 -16.40 -23.92
N TRP A 417 16.95 -16.72 -22.83
CA TRP A 417 17.21 -16.16 -21.50
C TRP A 417 17.45 -17.27 -20.49
N GLU A 418 18.53 -17.15 -19.72
CA GLU A 418 18.91 -18.08 -18.66
C GLU A 418 18.88 -17.39 -17.30
N PHE A 419 18.49 -18.12 -16.26
CA PHE A 419 18.58 -17.65 -14.89
C PHE A 419 20.02 -17.33 -14.54
N GLN A 420 20.28 -16.14 -13.99
CA GLN A 420 21.60 -15.68 -13.59
C GLN A 420 21.77 -15.80 -12.09
N GLU A 421 20.95 -15.11 -11.31
CA GLU A 421 20.96 -15.13 -9.86
C GLU A 421 19.68 -14.56 -9.24
N THR A 422 19.52 -14.73 -7.93
CA THR A 422 18.51 -14.05 -7.13
C THR A 422 19.11 -12.78 -6.55
N LEU A 423 18.58 -11.61 -6.93
CA LEU A 423 19.06 -10.33 -6.42
C LEU A 423 18.64 -10.08 -4.97
N ILE A 424 17.37 -10.38 -4.63
CA ILE A 424 16.83 -10.29 -3.27
C ILE A 424 15.88 -11.46 -3.05
N ASP A 425 16.11 -12.22 -2.00
CA ASP A 425 15.33 -13.39 -1.60
C ASP A 425 14.32 -13.05 -0.49
N ASN A 426 13.31 -13.92 -0.31
CA ASN A 426 12.27 -13.81 0.72
C ASN A 426 11.55 -12.45 0.73
N ILE A 427 11.23 -11.94 -0.45
CA ILE A 427 10.57 -10.66 -0.65
C ILE A 427 9.29 -10.78 -1.50
N SER A 428 8.20 -10.16 -1.05
CA SER A 428 6.98 -10.01 -1.88
C SER A 428 7.04 -8.70 -2.66
N ALA A 429 7.89 -8.69 -3.70
CA ALA A 429 8.14 -7.52 -4.55
C ALA A 429 7.35 -7.56 -5.85
N ARG A 430 6.97 -6.39 -6.37
CA ARG A 430 6.29 -6.19 -7.64
C ARG A 430 7.01 -5.14 -8.47
N ASP A 431 7.04 -5.36 -9.79
CA ASP A 431 7.46 -4.41 -10.81
C ASP A 431 8.86 -3.81 -10.54
N SER A 432 9.83 -4.70 -10.29
CA SER A 432 11.20 -4.32 -9.96
C SER A 432 11.86 -3.59 -11.13
N THR A 433 12.30 -2.36 -10.90
CA THR A 433 12.84 -1.46 -11.91
C THR A 433 14.23 -0.97 -11.50
N LEU A 434 15.22 -1.18 -12.34
CA LEU A 434 16.61 -0.80 -12.11
C LEU A 434 16.95 0.51 -12.83
N VAL A 435 17.74 1.36 -12.20
CA VAL A 435 18.37 2.51 -12.86
C VAL A 435 19.80 2.71 -12.36
N ARG A 436 20.71 3.07 -13.26
CA ARG A 436 22.04 3.58 -12.88
C ARG A 436 21.97 5.11 -12.80
N TYR A 437 22.20 5.66 -11.61
CA TYR A 437 22.16 7.09 -11.39
C TYR A 437 23.20 7.52 -10.36
N ASN A 438 23.93 8.61 -10.64
CA ASN A 438 25.01 9.13 -9.80
C ASN A 438 26.04 8.06 -9.37
N GLY A 439 26.44 7.21 -10.32
CA GLY A 439 27.48 6.20 -10.10
C GLY A 439 27.03 4.91 -9.41
N LYS A 440 25.77 4.83 -8.94
CA LYS A 440 25.18 3.66 -8.27
C LYS A 440 24.04 3.04 -9.05
N TYR A 441 23.73 1.79 -8.73
CA TYR A 441 22.53 1.10 -9.18
C TYR A 441 21.44 1.22 -8.11
N TRP A 442 20.24 1.58 -8.55
CA TRP A 442 19.06 1.75 -7.71
C TRP A 442 17.97 0.82 -8.19
N LEU A 443 17.45 -0.01 -7.29
CA LEU A 443 16.37 -0.96 -7.56
C LEU A 443 15.12 -0.49 -6.83
N PHE A 444 14.08 -0.17 -7.60
CA PHE A 444 12.77 0.25 -7.13
C PHE A 444 11.81 -0.94 -7.19
N ALA A 445 11.04 -1.19 -6.14
CA ALA A 445 10.03 -2.25 -6.14
C ALA A 445 8.87 -1.88 -5.22
N ALA A 446 7.65 -2.26 -5.60
CA ALA A 446 6.53 -2.23 -4.66
C ALA A 446 6.57 -3.47 -3.77
N VAL A 447 6.61 -3.29 -2.45
CA VAL A 447 6.83 -4.40 -1.50
C VAL A 447 5.70 -4.48 -0.48
N ALA A 448 5.22 -5.70 -0.21
CA ALA A 448 4.35 -6.00 0.92
C ALA A 448 5.16 -6.66 2.05
N GLU A 449 5.50 -5.90 3.10
CA GLU A 449 6.29 -6.42 4.24
C GLU A 449 5.54 -7.42 5.13
N ASN A 450 4.22 -7.35 5.16
CA ASN A 450 3.42 -8.21 6.00
C ASN A 450 2.61 -9.20 5.16
N PRO A 451 2.49 -10.47 5.57
CA PRO A 451 1.61 -11.42 4.91
C PRO A 451 0.19 -10.87 4.79
N GLY A 452 -0.36 -10.84 3.58
CA GLY A 452 -1.67 -10.24 3.32
C GLY A 452 -1.68 -8.73 3.14
N GLY A 453 -0.56 -8.03 3.23
CA GLY A 453 -0.41 -6.60 2.91
C GLY A 453 -0.68 -6.29 1.43
N SER A 454 -0.86 -5.01 1.11
CA SER A 454 -1.00 -4.55 -0.27
C SER A 454 0.35 -4.52 -0.97
N THR A 455 0.37 -4.96 -2.23
CA THR A 455 1.54 -4.90 -3.12
C THR A 455 1.50 -3.68 -4.06
N HIS A 456 0.61 -2.72 -3.80
CA HIS A 456 0.42 -1.55 -4.64
C HIS A 456 0.76 -0.23 -3.94
N ASP A 457 0.96 -0.28 -2.62
CA ASP A 457 0.85 0.92 -1.77
C ASP A 457 2.19 1.46 -1.31
N GLU A 458 3.24 0.65 -1.27
CA GLU A 458 4.52 1.03 -0.68
C GLU A 458 5.68 0.79 -1.64
N LEU A 459 6.45 1.85 -1.92
CA LEU A 459 7.65 1.82 -2.74
C LEU A 459 8.88 1.65 -1.86
N PHE A 460 9.66 0.63 -2.17
CA PHE A 460 10.97 0.39 -1.57
C PHE A 460 12.06 0.65 -2.60
N VAL A 461 13.17 1.19 -2.12
CA VAL A 461 14.37 1.46 -2.91
C VAL A 461 15.55 0.74 -2.26
N TYR A 462 16.37 0.13 -3.10
CA TYR A 462 17.62 -0.51 -2.70
C TYR A 462 18.75 0.05 -3.56
N HIS A 463 19.97 0.06 -3.05
CA HIS A 463 21.14 0.49 -3.82
C HIS A 463 22.29 -0.51 -3.75
N SER A 464 23.09 -0.51 -4.79
CA SER A 464 24.31 -1.31 -4.89
C SER A 464 25.32 -0.64 -5.79
N ASP A 465 26.60 -0.96 -5.64
CA ASP A 465 27.66 -0.49 -6.54
C ASP A 465 27.71 -1.31 -7.85
N GLN A 466 27.09 -2.49 -7.87
CA GLN A 466 26.98 -3.37 -9.02
C GLN A 466 25.52 -3.81 -9.23
N PRO A 467 25.10 -4.08 -10.48
CA PRO A 467 23.73 -4.48 -10.76
C PRO A 467 23.40 -5.92 -10.33
N PHE A 468 24.43 -6.75 -10.11
CA PHE A 468 24.37 -8.15 -9.65
C PHE A 468 25.72 -8.58 -9.06
N GLY A 469 25.77 -9.76 -8.41
CA GLY A 469 26.97 -10.25 -7.74
C GLY A 469 27.36 -9.48 -6.47
N ALA A 470 26.50 -8.56 -5.99
CA ALA A 470 26.73 -7.73 -4.82
C ALA A 470 25.45 -7.61 -3.98
N LYS A 471 25.62 -7.26 -2.70
CA LYS A 471 24.48 -7.09 -1.79
C LYS A 471 23.70 -5.82 -2.10
N TRP A 472 22.39 -5.94 -2.18
CA TRP A 472 21.46 -4.82 -2.26
C TRP A 472 21.20 -4.25 -0.85
N ILE A 473 21.49 -2.97 -0.66
CA ILE A 473 21.35 -2.26 0.61
C ILE A 473 19.98 -1.53 0.60
N PRO A 474 19.09 -1.80 1.57
CA PRO A 474 17.81 -1.10 1.64
C PRO A 474 18.02 0.38 1.99
N HIS A 475 17.25 1.25 1.34
CA HIS A 475 17.26 2.68 1.63
C HIS A 475 16.71 2.94 3.05
N PRO A 476 17.33 3.81 3.87
CA PRO A 476 16.91 4.02 5.26
C PRO A 476 15.51 4.61 5.40
N MET A 477 15.00 5.31 4.38
CA MET A 477 13.63 5.83 4.36
C MET A 477 12.57 4.80 3.92
N ASN A 478 12.94 3.53 3.67
CA ASN A 478 11.96 2.54 3.17
C ASN A 478 10.77 2.32 4.12
N PRO A 479 9.54 2.32 3.60
CA PRO A 479 9.18 2.66 2.22
C PRO A 479 9.35 4.15 1.95
N VAL A 480 9.97 4.49 0.83
CA VAL A 480 10.17 5.89 0.44
C VAL A 480 8.85 6.58 0.05
N LEU A 481 7.84 5.81 -0.36
CA LEU A 481 6.46 6.25 -0.60
C LEU A 481 5.47 5.24 -0.01
N SER A 482 4.36 5.73 0.54
CA SER A 482 3.25 4.90 1.04
C SER A 482 1.90 5.43 0.55
N ASP A 483 1.70 5.39 -0.77
CA ASP A 483 0.50 5.89 -1.46
C ASP A 483 0.20 5.05 -2.71
N CYS A 484 -0.95 4.38 -2.73
CA CYS A 484 -1.40 3.57 -3.86
C CYS A 484 -1.52 4.34 -5.18
N LYS A 485 -1.50 5.68 -5.14
CA LYS A 485 -1.53 6.52 -6.34
C LYS A 485 -0.19 6.60 -7.07
N SER A 486 0.94 6.29 -6.39
CA SER A 486 2.26 6.54 -6.97
C SER A 486 3.36 5.57 -6.53
N ALA A 487 3.11 4.68 -5.57
CA ALA A 487 4.16 3.82 -5.04
C ALA A 487 4.63 2.77 -6.04
N ARG A 488 3.71 2.09 -6.73
CA ARG A 488 4.05 0.97 -7.60
C ARG A 488 4.78 1.45 -8.87
N PRO A 489 5.97 0.89 -9.24
CA PRO A 489 6.65 1.22 -10.48
C PRO A 489 5.75 0.99 -11.70
N GLY A 490 5.90 1.83 -12.73
CA GLY A 490 5.08 1.80 -13.94
C GLY A 490 5.90 1.89 -15.24
N GLY A 491 7.19 1.58 -15.18
CA GLY A 491 8.11 1.59 -16.32
C GLY A 491 9.52 1.99 -15.94
N ALA A 492 10.43 1.93 -16.90
CA ALA A 492 11.82 2.34 -16.75
C ALA A 492 11.93 3.82 -16.40
N LEU A 493 12.83 4.16 -15.47
CA LEU A 493 13.21 5.56 -15.25
C LEU A 493 14.00 6.07 -16.45
N PHE A 494 13.78 7.33 -16.80
CA PHE A 494 14.47 7.98 -17.93
C PHE A 494 14.83 9.43 -17.63
N ILE A 495 15.82 9.95 -18.37
CA ILE A 495 16.31 11.32 -18.21
C ILE A 495 15.85 12.18 -19.39
N ILE A 496 15.34 13.38 -19.12
CA ILE A 496 15.09 14.43 -20.10
C ILE A 496 15.84 15.69 -19.64
N GLY A 497 16.79 16.14 -20.43
CA GLY A 497 17.71 17.18 -20.01
C GLY A 497 18.59 16.69 -18.86
N ASP A 498 18.48 17.34 -17.71
CA ASP A 498 19.18 17.00 -16.45
C ASP A 498 18.27 16.33 -15.40
N ARG A 499 17.00 16.04 -15.76
CA ARG A 499 15.98 15.58 -14.82
C ARG A 499 15.66 14.11 -14.98
N LEU A 500 15.68 13.40 -13.85
CA LEU A 500 15.29 12.00 -13.78
C LEU A 500 13.77 11.88 -13.58
N TYR A 501 13.12 11.11 -14.43
CA TYR A 501 11.68 10.85 -14.35
C TYR A 501 11.38 9.39 -14.06
N ARG A 502 10.42 9.15 -13.18
CA ARG A 502 9.92 7.83 -12.81
C ARG A 502 8.46 7.66 -13.22
N PRO A 503 8.14 6.75 -14.14
CA PRO A 503 6.77 6.29 -14.32
C PRO A 503 6.30 5.52 -13.11
N SER A 504 5.07 5.77 -12.66
CA SER A 504 4.46 5.07 -11.52
C SER A 504 2.99 4.78 -11.76
N GLN A 505 2.52 3.64 -11.29
CA GLN A 505 1.12 3.26 -11.43
C GLN A 505 0.23 4.05 -10.46
N ASN A 506 -0.94 4.45 -10.93
CA ASN A 506 -2.02 4.95 -10.10
C ASN A 506 -3.03 3.82 -9.86
N CYS A 507 -2.94 3.17 -8.70
CA CYS A 507 -3.83 2.08 -8.30
C CYS A 507 -4.97 2.54 -7.37
N SER A 508 -5.34 3.83 -7.33
CA SER A 508 -6.29 4.35 -6.35
C SER A 508 -7.70 3.78 -6.52
N ARG A 509 -8.27 3.77 -7.70
CA ARG A 509 -9.63 3.24 -7.95
C ARG A 509 -9.66 1.72 -8.07
N TYR A 510 -8.69 1.19 -8.76
CA TYR A 510 -8.43 -0.24 -8.98
C TYR A 510 -7.05 -0.41 -9.60
N TYR A 511 -6.51 -1.63 -9.55
CA TYR A 511 -5.25 -1.94 -10.22
C TYR A 511 -5.32 -1.62 -11.72
N GLY A 512 -4.32 -0.90 -12.22
CA GLY A 512 -4.24 -0.53 -13.62
C GLY A 512 -5.14 0.65 -14.02
N PHE A 513 -5.62 1.47 -13.06
CA PHE A 513 -6.48 2.62 -13.39
C PHE A 513 -5.76 3.68 -14.21
N GLY A 514 -4.54 4.04 -13.85
CA GLY A 514 -3.77 5.07 -14.53
C GLY A 514 -2.28 4.97 -14.22
N PHE A 515 -1.49 5.87 -14.79
CA PHE A 515 -0.09 6.05 -14.40
C PHE A 515 0.26 7.53 -14.21
N ASN A 516 1.38 7.78 -13.56
CA ASN A 516 1.90 9.12 -13.39
C ASN A 516 3.32 9.19 -13.93
N LEU A 517 3.77 10.41 -14.19
CA LEU A 517 5.17 10.73 -14.38
C LEU A 517 5.61 11.59 -13.19
N ALA A 518 6.59 11.11 -12.44
CA ALA A 518 7.17 11.82 -11.31
C ALA A 518 8.57 12.32 -11.68
N HIS A 519 8.91 13.56 -11.29
CA HIS A 519 10.26 14.08 -11.28
C HIS A 519 10.95 13.66 -9.99
N VAL A 520 12.02 12.89 -10.07
CA VAL A 520 12.84 12.49 -8.93
C VAL A 520 13.80 13.66 -8.63
N GLU A 521 13.50 14.38 -7.56
CA GLU A 521 14.25 15.58 -7.15
C GLU A 521 15.52 15.21 -6.38
N THR A 522 15.43 14.16 -5.57
CA THR A 522 16.55 13.67 -4.75
C THR A 522 16.56 12.14 -4.77
N LEU A 523 17.72 11.57 -5.08
CA LEU A 523 18.00 10.14 -4.99
C LEU A 523 19.45 9.97 -4.57
N ASN A 524 19.64 9.67 -3.30
CA ASN A 524 20.95 9.35 -2.71
C ASN A 524 20.76 8.33 -1.57
N GLU A 525 21.81 7.86 -0.94
CA GLU A 525 21.79 6.80 0.07
C GLU A 525 21.05 7.18 1.37
N ARG A 526 20.64 8.45 1.54
CA ARG A 526 20.00 8.95 2.76
C ARG A 526 18.62 9.55 2.51
N GLU A 527 18.40 10.11 1.33
CA GLU A 527 17.20 10.88 1.01
C GLU A 527 16.63 10.49 -0.34
N TYR A 528 15.32 10.32 -0.38
CA TYR A 528 14.51 10.18 -1.59
C TYR A 528 13.39 11.20 -1.59
N ARG A 529 13.23 11.93 -2.71
CA ARG A 529 12.12 12.84 -2.91
C ARG A 529 11.72 12.88 -4.39
N GLU A 530 10.43 12.84 -4.63
CA GLU A 530 9.86 13.02 -5.97
C GLU A 530 8.61 13.89 -5.93
N THR A 531 8.29 14.51 -7.06
CA THR A 531 7.04 15.25 -7.28
C THR A 531 6.35 14.75 -8.55
N ILE A 532 5.06 14.43 -8.45
CA ILE A 532 4.26 14.05 -9.62
C ILE A 532 4.05 15.29 -10.50
N VAL A 533 4.56 15.23 -11.74
CA VAL A 533 4.46 16.32 -12.72
C VAL A 533 3.38 16.09 -13.77
N SER A 534 2.95 14.83 -13.96
CA SER A 534 1.86 14.50 -14.87
C SER A 534 1.06 13.30 -14.36
N ARG A 535 -0.24 13.32 -14.60
CA ARG A 535 -1.16 12.20 -14.32
C ARG A 535 -1.87 11.81 -15.58
N VAL A 536 -1.93 10.52 -15.85
CA VAL A 536 -2.60 9.93 -16.99
C VAL A 536 -3.72 9.04 -16.49
N GLU A 537 -4.95 9.42 -16.80
CA GLU A 537 -6.17 8.67 -16.52
C GLU A 537 -6.82 8.24 -17.84
N PRO A 538 -7.59 7.15 -17.90
CA PRO A 538 -8.09 6.56 -19.16
C PRO A 538 -9.31 7.31 -19.71
N ASP A 539 -9.18 8.58 -20.00
CA ASP A 539 -10.26 9.48 -20.45
C ASP A 539 -10.17 9.96 -21.90
N TRP A 540 -9.14 9.49 -22.65
CA TRP A 540 -8.94 9.91 -24.06
C TRP A 540 -9.69 9.04 -25.09
N ALA A 541 -10.38 7.97 -24.69
CA ALA A 541 -11.31 7.21 -25.54
C ALA A 541 -12.36 6.46 -24.72
N ASP A 542 -13.59 6.34 -25.26
CA ASP A 542 -14.77 5.82 -24.55
C ASP A 542 -14.68 4.33 -24.15
N ASP A 543 -13.85 3.55 -24.84
CA ASP A 543 -13.66 2.13 -24.57
C ASP A 543 -12.57 1.85 -23.53
N LEU A 544 -11.81 2.86 -23.13
CA LEU A 544 -10.74 2.74 -22.15
C LEU A 544 -11.29 2.57 -20.73
N LEU A 545 -10.65 1.68 -19.99
CA LEU A 545 -10.91 1.45 -18.57
C LEU A 545 -9.69 1.78 -17.73
N GLY A 546 -8.46 1.61 -18.26
CA GLY A 546 -7.23 1.82 -17.54
C GLY A 546 -6.00 1.88 -18.44
N THR A 547 -4.88 2.18 -17.81
CA THR A 547 -3.50 2.16 -18.34
C THR A 547 -2.58 2.13 -17.14
N HIS A 548 -1.44 1.43 -17.16
CA HIS A 548 -0.64 1.38 -15.94
C HIS A 548 0.87 1.42 -16.15
N THR A 549 1.36 1.16 -17.37
CA THR A 549 2.79 1.22 -17.64
C THR A 549 3.10 2.12 -18.83
N PHE A 550 4.28 2.75 -18.78
CA PHE A 550 4.83 3.57 -19.84
C PHE A 550 6.34 3.34 -19.95
N ASN A 551 6.79 3.04 -21.15
CA ASN A 551 8.21 2.86 -21.47
C ASN A 551 8.58 3.56 -22.79
N ARG A 552 9.87 3.85 -22.96
CA ARG A 552 10.40 4.40 -24.19
C ARG A 552 11.83 3.95 -24.46
N ALA A 553 12.16 3.77 -25.74
CA ALA A 553 13.54 3.59 -26.21
C ALA A 553 13.67 4.16 -27.62
N GLY A 554 14.70 4.98 -27.85
CA GLY A 554 14.84 5.70 -29.12
C GLY A 554 13.60 6.53 -29.44
N ALA A 555 13.03 6.32 -30.63
CA ALA A 555 11.79 6.98 -31.06
C ALA A 555 10.51 6.23 -30.64
N LEU A 556 10.58 5.02 -30.11
CA LEU A 556 9.40 4.27 -29.73
C LEU A 556 8.97 4.61 -28.30
N ASN A 557 7.74 5.11 -28.18
CA ASN A 557 7.02 5.31 -26.92
C ASN A 557 5.91 4.25 -26.85
N VAL A 558 5.83 3.49 -25.76
CA VAL A 558 4.80 2.46 -25.55
C VAL A 558 4.12 2.61 -24.22
N ALA A 559 2.86 2.26 -24.18
CA ALA A 559 2.06 2.10 -22.98
C ALA A 559 1.18 0.87 -23.13
N ASP A 560 0.55 0.44 -22.05
CA ASP A 560 -0.57 -0.48 -22.14
C ASP A 560 -1.90 0.24 -21.94
N ALA A 561 -2.98 -0.43 -22.28
CA ALA A 561 -4.32 0.05 -22.00
C ALA A 561 -5.26 -1.12 -21.70
N PHE A 562 -6.15 -0.89 -20.74
CA PHE A 562 -7.23 -1.80 -20.42
C PHE A 562 -8.49 -1.32 -21.10
N ILE A 563 -9.03 -2.12 -22.00
CA ILE A 563 -10.17 -1.74 -22.83
C ILE A 563 -11.38 -2.65 -22.62
N ARG A 564 -12.52 -2.10 -22.96
CA ARG A 564 -13.78 -2.86 -23.08
C ARG A 564 -14.08 -3.11 -24.53
N ARG A 565 -14.20 -4.39 -24.93
CA ARG A 565 -14.59 -4.79 -26.29
C ARG A 565 -15.74 -5.79 -26.27
N ARG A 566 -16.53 -5.83 -27.34
CA ARG A 566 -17.62 -6.80 -27.49
C ARG A 566 -17.07 -8.23 -27.50
N ARG A 567 -17.78 -9.15 -26.82
CA ARG A 567 -17.47 -10.59 -26.84
C ARG A 567 -17.61 -11.19 -28.22
#